data_c97e40345a1b10cef8239399a895c5fc
#
_entry.id   c97e40345a1b10cef8239399a895c5fc
#
_cell.length_a   1.000
_cell.length_b   1.000
_cell.length_c   1.000
_cell.angle_alpha   90.00
_cell.angle_beta   90.00
_cell.angle_gamma   90.00
#
_symmetry.space_group_name_H-M   'P 1'
#
loop_
_entity.id
_entity.type
_entity.pdbx_description
1 polymer ?
#
loop_
_entity_poly.entity_id
_entity_poly.type
_entity_poly.pdbx_seq_one_letter_code
_entity_poly.pdbx_strand_id
1 'polypeptide(L)'
;MAKFSVEFKLPDGAIRKTIGQEAKTLLLLAEKGQRGVVAYDFTGGPPFRLPAYTWSLHRKHGLTIETRHENHDGGWHGRFVLHTPVEIVAVNDPAAKPALKAVA
;
A
#
# COMPACT_ATOMS: atom_id res chain seq x y z
N MET A 1 18.40 -11.74 0.56
CA MET A 1 18.03 -10.66 1.49
C MET A 1 16.52 -10.50 1.53
N ALA A 2 15.95 -10.43 2.71
CA ALA A 2 14.50 -10.32 2.85
C ALA A 2 14.02 -8.95 2.37
N LYS A 3 12.85 -8.92 1.74
CA LYS A 3 12.20 -7.69 1.32
C LYS A 3 11.02 -7.40 2.22
N PHE A 4 10.64 -6.14 2.26
CA PHE A 4 9.40 -5.76 2.93
C PHE A 4 8.26 -6.55 2.32
N SER A 5 7.40 -7.13 3.14
CA SER A 5 6.27 -7.90 2.65
C SER A 5 5.06 -7.72 3.55
N VAL A 6 3.90 -7.91 2.96
CA VAL A 6 2.62 -7.82 3.66
C VAL A 6 1.78 -9.02 3.26
N GLU A 7 1.24 -9.72 4.26
CA GLU A 7 0.24 -10.74 4.03
C GLU A 7 -1.12 -10.16 4.38
N PHE A 8 -2.09 -10.38 3.53
CA PHE A 8 -3.41 -9.79 3.69
C PHE A 8 -4.48 -10.78 3.28
N LYS A 9 -5.66 -10.60 3.86
CA LYS A 9 -6.80 -11.46 3.61
C LYS A 9 -7.83 -10.72 2.76
N LEU A 10 -8.27 -11.38 1.70
CA LEU A 10 -9.30 -10.86 0.82
C LEU A 10 -10.69 -11.11 1.40
N PRO A 11 -11.74 -10.43 0.89
CA PRO A 11 -13.10 -10.65 1.38
C PRO A 11 -13.58 -12.09 1.26
N ASP A 12 -13.05 -12.84 0.29
CA ASP A 12 -13.41 -14.25 0.11
C ASP A 12 -12.66 -15.18 1.07
N GLY A 13 -11.79 -14.63 1.92
CA GLY A 13 -11.03 -15.42 2.87
C GLY A 13 -9.65 -15.85 2.39
N ALA A 14 -9.32 -15.61 1.13
CA ALA A 14 -8.00 -15.97 0.60
C ALA A 14 -6.91 -15.11 1.21
N ILE A 15 -5.80 -15.75 1.58
CA ILE A 15 -4.62 -15.04 2.09
C ILE A 15 -3.66 -14.84 0.92
N ARG A 16 -3.22 -13.61 0.76
CA ARG A 16 -2.29 -13.23 -0.29
C ARG A 16 -1.07 -12.54 0.29
N LYS A 17 0.00 -12.48 -0.48
CA LYS A 17 1.24 -11.84 -0.07
C LYS A 17 1.73 -10.92 -1.19
N THR A 18 2.21 -9.75 -0.80
CA THR A 18 2.87 -8.83 -1.72
C THR A 18 4.18 -8.36 -1.10
N ILE A 19 5.13 -7.95 -1.93
CA ILE A 19 6.48 -7.62 -1.48
C ILE A 19 6.95 -6.29 -2.05
N GLY A 20 7.93 -5.70 -1.39
CA GLY A 20 8.62 -4.50 -1.85
C GLY A 20 7.75 -3.27 -1.82
N GLN A 21 7.92 -2.39 -2.80
CA GLN A 21 7.16 -1.14 -2.85
C GLN A 21 5.66 -1.38 -3.05
N GLU A 22 5.30 -2.44 -3.74
CA GLU A 22 3.90 -2.83 -3.88
C GLU A 22 3.28 -3.13 -2.51
N ALA A 23 4.02 -3.81 -1.64
CA ALA A 23 3.56 -4.11 -0.28
C ALA A 23 3.38 -2.84 0.55
N LYS A 24 4.34 -1.92 0.45
CA LYS A 24 4.25 -0.64 1.15
C LYS A 24 3.05 0.17 0.66
N THR A 25 2.80 0.12 -0.64
CA THR A 25 1.65 0.80 -1.24
C THR A 25 0.35 0.22 -0.71
N LEU A 26 0.23 -1.11 -0.66
CA LEU A 26 -0.97 -1.75 -0.13
C LEU A 26 -1.20 -1.39 1.33
N LEU A 27 -0.15 -1.45 2.14
CA LEU A 27 -0.27 -1.15 3.56
C LEU A 27 -0.77 0.28 3.77
N LEU A 28 -0.21 1.22 3.01
CA LEU A 28 -0.62 2.62 3.12
C LEU A 28 -2.05 2.82 2.63
N LEU A 29 -2.44 2.17 1.53
CA LEU A 29 -3.82 2.20 1.05
C LEU A 29 -4.79 1.71 2.11
N ALA A 30 -4.45 0.62 2.78
CA ALA A 30 -5.30 0.07 3.83
C ALA A 30 -5.39 1.00 5.03
N GLU A 31 -4.29 1.63 5.42
CA GLU A 31 -4.27 2.56 6.55
C GLU A 31 -5.07 3.82 6.27
N LYS A 32 -4.95 4.37 5.05
CA LYS A 32 -5.61 5.64 4.72
C LYS A 32 -7.09 5.48 4.42
N GLY A 33 -7.51 4.30 3.99
CA GLY A 33 -8.91 4.04 3.70
C GLY A 33 -9.49 5.03 2.69
N GLN A 34 -10.62 5.64 3.04
CA GLN A 34 -11.32 6.56 2.14
C GLN A 34 -10.56 7.86 1.88
N ARG A 35 -9.61 8.20 2.73
CA ARG A 35 -8.76 9.38 2.48
C ARG A 35 -7.88 9.19 1.27
N GLY A 36 -7.51 7.94 1.00
CA GLY A 36 -6.66 7.61 -0.13
C GLY A 36 -5.20 7.98 0.06
N VAL A 37 -4.40 7.64 -0.93
CA VAL A 37 -2.96 7.80 -0.93
C VAL A 37 -2.53 8.67 -2.08
N VAL A 38 -1.71 9.67 -1.81
CA VAL A 38 -1.03 10.45 -2.83
C VAL A 38 0.47 10.18 -2.74
N ALA A 39 1.21 10.57 -3.79
CA ALA A 39 2.65 10.30 -3.83
C ALA A 39 3.40 10.89 -2.64
N TYR A 40 2.93 12.03 -2.12
CA TYR A 40 3.58 12.72 -1.02
C TYR A 40 3.39 12.04 0.34
N ASP A 41 2.54 11.02 0.42
CA ASP A 41 2.33 10.29 1.68
C ASP A 41 3.46 9.30 1.99
N PHE A 42 4.38 9.11 1.07
CA PHE A 42 5.49 8.17 1.28
C PHE A 42 6.67 8.83 1.95
N THR A 43 7.16 8.19 3.00
CA THR A 43 8.38 8.63 3.68
C THR A 43 9.58 8.43 2.76
N GLY A 44 10.43 9.43 2.68
CA GLY A 44 11.61 9.36 1.83
C GLY A 44 11.37 9.82 0.40
N GLY A 45 10.19 10.37 0.14
CA GLY A 45 9.84 10.89 -1.17
C GLY A 45 8.86 10.01 -1.92
N PRO A 46 8.20 10.58 -2.92
CA PRO A 46 7.19 9.84 -3.66
C PRO A 46 7.82 8.76 -4.54
N PRO A 47 7.20 7.57 -4.58
CA PRO A 47 7.64 6.55 -5.53
C PRO A 47 7.20 6.98 -6.92
N PHE A 48 8.12 6.95 -7.86
CA PHE A 48 7.82 7.35 -9.24
C PHE A 48 6.82 6.41 -9.92
N ARG A 49 6.63 5.22 -9.37
CA ARG A 49 5.84 4.18 -10.00
C ARG A 49 4.57 3.85 -9.24
N LEU A 50 4.06 4.80 -8.47
CA LEU A 50 2.83 4.57 -7.71
C LEU A 50 1.67 4.06 -8.58
N PRO A 51 1.39 4.63 -9.76
CA PRO A 51 0.35 4.08 -10.62
C PRO A 51 0.63 2.63 -11.04
N ALA A 52 1.88 2.28 -11.26
CA ALA A 52 2.24 0.90 -11.63
C ALA A 52 1.99 -0.06 -10.48
N TYR A 53 2.28 0.37 -9.25
CA TYR A 53 2.04 -0.48 -8.08
C TYR A 53 0.55 -0.70 -7.83
N THR A 54 -0.26 0.33 -7.96
CA THR A 54 -1.71 0.20 -7.81
C THR A 54 -2.30 -0.66 -8.91
N TRP A 55 -1.82 -0.51 -10.13
CA TRP A 55 -2.24 -1.34 -11.25
C TRP A 55 -1.88 -2.81 -11.00
N SER A 56 -0.68 -3.06 -10.51
CA SER A 56 -0.21 -4.40 -10.21
C SER A 56 -1.05 -5.06 -9.11
N LEU A 57 -1.37 -4.32 -8.06
CA LEU A 57 -2.23 -4.81 -6.99
C LEU A 57 -3.61 -5.19 -7.53
N HIS A 58 -4.17 -4.36 -8.40
CA HIS A 58 -5.43 -4.65 -9.04
C HIS A 58 -5.33 -5.93 -9.88
N ARG A 59 -4.31 -6.03 -10.72
CA ARG A 59 -4.18 -7.13 -11.66
C ARG A 59 -3.87 -8.46 -10.98
N LYS A 60 -2.97 -8.45 -10.01
CA LYS A 60 -2.54 -9.69 -9.36
C LYS A 60 -3.52 -10.20 -8.31
N HIS A 61 -4.20 -9.30 -7.64
CA HIS A 61 -5.00 -9.65 -6.47
C HIS A 61 -6.46 -9.28 -6.59
N GLY A 62 -6.86 -8.68 -7.70
CA GLY A 62 -8.26 -8.31 -7.92
C GLY A 62 -8.75 -7.15 -7.05
N LEU A 63 -7.83 -6.35 -6.52
CA LEU A 63 -8.21 -5.22 -5.68
C LEU A 63 -8.79 -4.09 -6.52
N THR A 64 -9.91 -3.52 -6.06
CA THR A 64 -10.50 -2.36 -6.69
C THR A 64 -9.86 -1.11 -6.09
N ILE A 65 -9.09 -0.40 -6.91
CA ILE A 65 -8.41 0.82 -6.50
C ILE A 65 -8.84 1.93 -7.43
N GLU A 66 -9.51 2.93 -6.87
CA GLU A 66 -9.97 4.09 -7.62
C GLU A 66 -8.86 5.12 -7.71
N THR A 67 -8.70 5.72 -8.89
CA THR A 67 -7.79 6.85 -9.08
C THR A 67 -8.64 8.10 -9.21
N ARG A 68 -8.47 9.04 -8.27
CA ARG A 68 -9.16 10.32 -8.30
C ARG A 68 -8.20 11.40 -8.80
N HIS A 69 -8.68 12.18 -9.75
CA HIS A 69 -7.93 13.27 -10.31
C HIS A 69 -8.24 14.53 -9.51
N GLU A 70 -7.22 15.08 -8.85
CA GLU A 70 -7.39 16.27 -8.00
C GLU A 70 -6.57 17.42 -8.53
N ASN A 71 -7.22 18.57 -8.73
CA ASN A 71 -6.54 19.77 -9.17
C ASN A 71 -6.02 20.55 -7.98
N HIS A 72 -4.88 21.21 -8.17
CA HIS A 72 -4.32 22.10 -7.16
C HIS A 72 -3.52 23.19 -7.87
N ASP A 73 -3.10 24.20 -7.13
CA ASP A 73 -2.29 25.28 -7.70
C ASP A 73 -1.02 24.68 -8.28
N GLY A 74 -0.79 24.96 -9.55
CA GLY A 74 0.38 24.45 -10.25
C GLY A 74 0.18 23.12 -10.95
N GLY A 75 -1.03 22.53 -10.95
CA GLY A 75 -1.28 21.30 -11.66
C GLY A 75 -2.33 20.40 -11.05
N TRP A 76 -2.07 19.09 -11.10
CA TRP A 76 -2.97 18.09 -10.54
C TRP A 76 -2.16 16.93 -10.00
N HIS A 77 -2.79 16.12 -9.16
CA HIS A 77 -2.21 14.86 -8.71
C HIS A 77 -3.29 13.78 -8.65
N GLY A 78 -2.86 12.53 -8.65
CA GLY A 78 -3.76 11.41 -8.49
C GLY A 78 -3.84 10.99 -7.02
N ARG A 79 -5.06 10.71 -6.58
CA ARG A 79 -5.30 10.12 -5.27
C ARG A 79 -5.85 8.72 -5.48
N PHE A 80 -5.23 7.74 -4.84
CA PHE A 80 -5.62 6.35 -5.00
C PHE A 80 -6.37 5.89 -3.76
N VAL A 81 -7.54 5.31 -3.97
CA VAL A 81 -8.42 4.84 -2.87
C VAL A 81 -8.70 3.37 -3.04
N LEU A 82 -8.38 2.59 -2.02
CA LEU A 82 -8.68 1.16 -2.03
C LEU A 82 -10.13 0.95 -1.61
N HIS A 83 -10.92 0.34 -2.47
CA HIS A 83 -12.31 0.03 -2.21
C HIS A 83 -12.54 -1.40 -1.75
N THR A 84 -11.67 -2.32 -2.12
CA THR A 84 -11.78 -3.70 -1.67
C THR A 84 -11.33 -3.79 -0.21
N PRO A 85 -12.21 -4.24 0.71
CA PRO A 85 -11.77 -4.40 2.10
C PRO A 85 -10.74 -5.52 2.19
N VAL A 86 -9.62 -5.22 2.84
CA VAL A 86 -8.58 -6.22 3.09
C VAL A 86 -8.24 -6.17 4.57
N GLU A 87 -7.86 -7.34 5.10
CA GLU A 87 -7.38 -7.43 6.46
C GLU A 87 -5.88 -7.67 6.41
N ILE A 88 -5.11 -6.80 7.04
CA ILE A 88 -3.66 -7.00 7.11
C ILE A 88 -3.38 -8.06 8.16
N VAL A 89 -2.82 -9.17 7.72
CA VAL A 89 -2.56 -10.33 8.58
C VAL A 89 -1.18 -10.24 9.20
N ALA A 90 -0.19 -9.86 8.40
CA ALA A 90 1.19 -9.78 8.87
C ALA A 90 1.97 -8.78 8.05
N VAL A 91 2.86 -8.06 8.71
CA VAL A 91 3.79 -7.14 8.06
C VAL A 91 5.20 -7.60 8.43
N ASN A 92 6.01 -7.88 7.43
CA ASN A 92 7.40 -8.24 7.63
C ASN A 92 8.29 -7.11 7.10
N ASP A 93 8.87 -6.35 8.02
CA ASP A 93 9.74 -5.24 7.68
C ASP A 93 11.16 -5.60 8.09
N PRO A 94 12.03 -5.95 7.13
CA PRO A 94 13.39 -6.33 7.47
C PRO A 94 14.22 -5.16 8.03
N ALA A 95 13.76 -3.93 7.83
CA ALA A 95 14.43 -2.77 8.40
C ALA A 95 14.01 -2.51 9.86
N ALA A 96 12.98 -3.18 10.36
CA ALA A 96 12.54 -3.02 11.74
C ALA A 96 13.60 -3.61 12.68
N LYS A 97 13.91 -2.90 13.74
CA LYS A 97 14.92 -3.35 14.70
C LYS A 97 14.27 -4.30 15.69
N PRO A 98 14.76 -5.55 15.81
CA PRO A 98 14.20 -6.50 16.75
C PRO A 98 14.18 -6.01 18.20
N ALA A 99 15.18 -5.21 18.56
CA ALA A 99 15.27 -4.67 19.92
C ALA A 99 14.05 -3.86 20.33
N LEU A 100 13.40 -3.22 19.39
CA LEU A 100 12.18 -2.45 19.68
C LEU A 100 11.06 -3.34 20.14
N LYS A 101 11.02 -4.55 19.64
CA LYS A 101 10.00 -5.53 20.02
C LYS A 101 10.30 -6.14 21.37
N ALA A 102 11.56 -6.32 21.66
CA ALA A 102 11.98 -6.91 22.91
C ALA A 102 11.67 -6.03 24.12
N VAL A 103 11.58 -4.73 23.90
CA VAL A 103 11.28 -3.77 24.95
C VAL A 103 9.84 -3.86 25.41
N ALA A 104 9.00 -4.33 24.54
CA ALA A 104 7.57 -4.39 24.82
C ALA A 104 7.23 -5.33 25.99
#